data_2ce69d71f6059d350b849eb730de8be8
#
_entry.id   2ce69d71f6059d350b849eb730de8be8
#
_cell.length_a   1.000
_cell.length_b   1.000
_cell.length_c   1.000
_cell.angle_alpha   90.00
_cell.angle_beta   90.00
_cell.angle_gamma   90.00
#
_symmetry.space_group_name_H-M   'P 1'
#
loop_
_entity.id
_entity.type
_entity.pdbx_description
1 polymer ?
#
loop_
_entity_poly.entity_id
_entity_poly.type
_entity_poly.pdbx_seq_one_letter_code
_entity_poly.pdbx_strand_id
1 'polypeptide(L)'
;MNEALQHLIRKLEGFAPKIAMVLGSGLGDFADEVEKPIRIPYADLEGFPQGGVSGHAKQIVAGYVSGIPVLVLAGRVHYYEQGQAGAMRPVLETLKAFGITHLLLTNAAGSVREDMPPGSVMIIEDHINFSGSNPLFGEPTDKRFVGLTNAYDAQMRSELEVAAVRAGVDVKKGVYMWFSGPSFETPAEIRMARITGAD
;
A
#
# COMPACT_ATOMS: atom_id res chain seq x y z
N MET A 1 -15.42 18.87 5.06
CA MET A 1 -15.20 17.42 5.33
C MET A 1 -15.59 16.73 4.03
N ASN A 2 -14.73 15.90 3.41
CA ASN A 2 -15.08 15.30 2.14
C ASN A 2 -16.21 14.26 2.31
N GLU A 3 -16.97 14.00 1.25
CA GLU A 3 -18.13 13.12 1.29
C GLU A 3 -17.76 11.67 1.62
N ALA A 4 -16.61 11.19 1.11
CA ALA A 4 -16.11 9.86 1.42
C ALA A 4 -15.89 9.67 2.93
N LEU A 5 -15.29 10.66 3.60
CA LEU A 5 -15.11 10.60 5.06
C LEU A 5 -16.44 10.55 5.80
N GLN A 6 -17.41 11.36 5.40
CA GLN A 6 -18.75 11.33 6.00
C GLN A 6 -19.43 9.97 5.80
N HIS A 7 -19.27 9.40 4.61
CA HIS A 7 -19.80 8.07 4.30
C HIS A 7 -19.18 7.00 5.20
N LEU A 8 -17.84 7.01 5.35
CA LEU A 8 -17.15 6.07 6.24
C LEU A 8 -17.61 6.21 7.70
N ILE A 9 -17.72 7.45 8.22
CA ILE A 9 -18.17 7.68 9.60
C ILE A 9 -19.58 7.10 9.81
N ARG A 10 -20.50 7.33 8.87
CA ARG A 10 -21.86 6.78 8.99
C ARG A 10 -21.91 5.25 8.91
N LYS A 11 -21.16 4.66 7.98
CA LYS A 11 -21.14 3.20 7.77
C LYS A 11 -20.44 2.44 8.90
N LEU A 12 -19.49 3.09 9.55
CA LEU A 12 -18.63 2.50 10.57
C LEU A 12 -18.87 3.12 11.97
N GLU A 13 -20.10 3.53 12.23
CA GLU A 13 -20.46 4.13 13.51
C GLU A 13 -20.05 3.23 14.68
N GLY A 14 -19.28 3.78 15.61
CA GLY A 14 -18.74 3.06 16.75
C GLY A 14 -17.53 2.14 16.44
N PHE A 15 -17.11 2.04 15.18
CA PHE A 15 -15.93 1.27 14.77
C PHE A 15 -14.75 2.22 14.45
N ALA A 16 -13.71 2.22 15.26
CA ALA A 16 -12.62 3.20 15.20
C ALA A 16 -11.23 2.51 15.04
N PRO A 17 -10.94 1.86 13.91
CA PRO A 17 -9.66 1.22 13.66
C PRO A 17 -8.53 2.25 13.59
N LYS A 18 -7.32 1.83 13.92
CA LYS A 18 -6.11 2.64 13.80
C LYS A 18 -5.18 2.13 12.70
N ILE A 19 -5.46 0.94 12.18
CA ILE A 19 -4.65 0.27 11.18
C ILE A 19 -5.44 0.18 9.87
N ALA A 20 -4.80 0.55 8.77
CA ALA A 20 -5.28 0.24 7.43
C ALA A 20 -4.22 -0.57 6.67
N MET A 21 -4.71 -1.49 5.82
CA MET A 21 -3.87 -2.33 4.97
C MET A 21 -4.29 -2.13 3.52
N VAL A 22 -3.34 -1.87 2.62
CA VAL A 22 -3.58 -1.82 1.17
C VAL A 22 -3.07 -3.10 0.56
N LEU A 23 -3.97 -3.93 0.05
CA LEU A 23 -3.62 -5.21 -0.55
C LEU A 23 -3.06 -5.03 -1.97
N GLY A 24 -1.93 -5.65 -2.20
CA GLY A 24 -1.30 -5.77 -3.51
C GLY A 24 -1.84 -6.94 -4.33
N SER A 25 -1.34 -7.05 -5.56
CA SER A 25 -1.67 -8.16 -6.46
C SER A 25 -1.36 -9.52 -5.80
N GLY A 26 -2.29 -10.46 -5.93
CA GLY A 26 -2.18 -11.80 -5.36
C GLY A 26 -2.56 -11.92 -3.88
N LEU A 27 -2.90 -10.81 -3.19
CA LEU A 27 -3.29 -10.83 -1.78
C LEU A 27 -4.78 -10.51 -1.56
N GLY A 28 -5.59 -10.49 -2.63
CA GLY A 28 -7.01 -10.15 -2.57
C GLY A 28 -7.81 -11.01 -1.61
N ASP A 29 -7.51 -12.30 -1.55
CA ASP A 29 -8.22 -13.29 -0.71
C ASP A 29 -8.07 -13.00 0.80
N PHE A 30 -7.04 -12.26 1.20
CA PHE A 30 -6.90 -11.83 2.60
C PHE A 30 -8.10 -10.99 3.09
N ALA A 31 -8.78 -10.30 2.19
CA ALA A 31 -9.98 -9.54 2.53
C ALA A 31 -11.16 -10.42 3.00
N ASP A 32 -11.15 -11.70 2.67
CA ASP A 32 -12.16 -12.68 3.08
C ASP A 32 -11.86 -13.29 4.47
N GLU A 33 -10.63 -13.14 4.95
CA GLU A 33 -10.24 -13.53 6.32
C GLU A 33 -10.66 -12.50 7.39
N VAL A 34 -11.20 -11.35 6.97
CA VAL A 34 -11.64 -10.31 7.92
C VAL A 34 -12.92 -10.75 8.63
N GLU A 35 -12.85 -10.84 9.93
CA GLU A 35 -13.98 -11.21 10.78
C GLU A 35 -15.01 -10.08 10.89
N LYS A 36 -16.31 -10.43 10.91
CA LYS A 36 -17.45 -9.48 10.98
C LYS A 36 -17.33 -8.34 9.96
N PRO A 37 -17.15 -8.66 8.66
CA PRO A 37 -16.81 -7.67 7.68
C PRO A 37 -17.97 -6.71 7.38
N ILE A 38 -17.68 -5.41 7.34
CA ILE A 38 -18.49 -4.37 6.72
C ILE A 38 -17.80 -4.00 5.42
N ARG A 39 -18.45 -4.26 4.28
CA ARG A 39 -17.89 -4.01 2.95
C ARG A 39 -18.45 -2.70 2.39
N ILE A 40 -17.57 -1.81 1.95
CA ILE A 40 -17.91 -0.50 1.40
C ILE A 40 -17.26 -0.39 0.02
N PRO A 41 -18.04 -0.46 -1.07
CA PRO A 41 -17.51 -0.29 -2.42
C PRO A 41 -16.84 1.08 -2.62
N TYR A 42 -15.76 1.13 -3.39
CA TYR A 42 -15.14 2.42 -3.75
C TYR A 42 -16.08 3.30 -4.55
N ALA A 43 -17.03 2.70 -5.27
CA ALA A 43 -18.06 3.42 -6.01
C ALA A 43 -18.95 4.32 -5.12
N ASP A 44 -19.07 3.97 -3.83
CA ASP A 44 -19.83 4.73 -2.84
C ASP A 44 -19.02 5.84 -2.18
N LEU A 45 -17.73 5.95 -2.52
CA LEU A 45 -16.77 6.85 -1.88
C LEU A 45 -16.26 7.89 -2.90
N GLU A 46 -16.68 9.13 -2.74
CA GLU A 46 -16.27 10.22 -3.62
C GLU A 46 -14.74 10.39 -3.64
N GLY A 47 -14.18 10.52 -4.85
CA GLY A 47 -12.74 10.67 -5.07
C GLY A 47 -11.94 9.37 -4.96
N PHE A 48 -12.59 8.24 -4.63
CA PHE A 48 -11.93 6.94 -4.68
C PHE A 48 -11.82 6.45 -6.12
N PRO A 49 -10.76 5.70 -6.45
CA PRO A 49 -10.53 5.26 -7.83
C PRO A 49 -11.60 4.28 -8.31
N GLN A 50 -12.25 4.62 -9.42
CA GLN A 50 -13.37 3.85 -9.98
C GLN A 50 -12.94 2.83 -11.05
N GLY A 51 -11.93 3.09 -11.82
CA GLY A 51 -11.39 2.21 -12.87
C GLY A 51 -10.28 1.28 -12.35
N GLY A 52 -9.78 0.35 -13.17
CA GLY A 52 -8.60 -0.46 -12.89
C GLY A 52 -8.61 -1.84 -13.50
N VAL A 53 -7.50 -2.55 -13.38
CA VAL A 53 -7.29 -3.90 -13.88
C VAL A 53 -8.30 -4.86 -13.25
N SER A 54 -8.84 -5.78 -14.07
CA SER A 54 -9.76 -6.84 -13.63
C SER A 54 -9.12 -7.70 -12.51
N GLY A 55 -9.89 -8.02 -11.48
CA GLY A 55 -9.47 -8.90 -10.39
C GLY A 55 -9.36 -8.25 -9.01
N HIS A 56 -9.58 -6.93 -8.88
CA HIS A 56 -9.63 -6.25 -7.57
C HIS A 56 -11.07 -5.90 -7.21
N ALA A 57 -11.48 -6.27 -6.00
CA ALA A 57 -12.85 -6.05 -5.51
C ALA A 57 -13.20 -4.56 -5.29
N LYS A 58 -12.20 -3.66 -5.31
CA LYS A 58 -12.33 -2.18 -5.13
C LYS A 58 -13.31 -1.80 -4.03
N GLN A 59 -13.00 -2.24 -2.85
CA GLN A 59 -13.79 -1.99 -1.66
C GLN A 59 -12.90 -1.79 -0.43
N ILE A 60 -13.42 -1.12 0.56
CA ILE A 60 -12.91 -1.19 1.92
C ILE A 60 -13.65 -2.33 2.61
N VAL A 61 -12.91 -3.20 3.28
CA VAL A 61 -13.44 -4.20 4.20
C VAL A 61 -13.03 -3.81 5.60
N ALA A 62 -14.00 -3.35 6.39
CA ALA A 62 -13.79 -3.00 7.79
C ALA A 62 -14.18 -4.18 8.67
N GLY A 63 -13.38 -4.52 9.66
CA GLY A 63 -13.66 -5.65 10.55
C GLY A 63 -12.47 -5.97 11.42
N TYR A 64 -12.34 -7.22 11.83
CA TYR A 64 -11.29 -7.63 12.74
C TYR A 64 -10.35 -8.65 12.08
N VAL A 65 -9.07 -8.56 12.40
CA VAL A 65 -8.06 -9.58 12.11
C VAL A 65 -7.42 -9.94 13.44
N SER A 66 -7.58 -11.20 13.86
CA SER A 66 -7.13 -11.67 15.17
C SER A 66 -7.58 -10.76 16.33
N GLY A 67 -8.83 -10.29 16.27
CA GLY A 67 -9.43 -9.41 17.28
C GLY A 67 -9.01 -7.93 17.20
N ILE A 68 -8.13 -7.55 16.27
CA ILE A 68 -7.67 -6.16 16.07
C ILE A 68 -8.55 -5.49 15.00
N PRO A 69 -9.14 -4.31 15.28
CA PRO A 69 -9.95 -3.60 14.31
C PRO A 69 -9.09 -3.01 13.19
N VAL A 70 -9.44 -3.30 11.94
CA VAL A 70 -8.68 -2.89 10.75
C VAL A 70 -9.59 -2.39 9.61
N LEU A 71 -9.02 -1.58 8.72
CA LEU A 71 -9.56 -1.32 7.39
C LEU A 71 -8.66 -2.02 6.37
N VAL A 72 -9.24 -2.91 5.58
CA VAL A 72 -8.54 -3.57 4.47
C VAL A 72 -9.02 -2.98 3.16
N LEU A 73 -8.11 -2.38 2.40
CA LEU A 73 -8.36 -1.86 1.07
C LEU A 73 -8.09 -2.98 0.07
N ALA A 74 -9.16 -3.63 -0.38
CA ALA A 74 -9.11 -4.72 -1.36
C ALA A 74 -9.07 -4.13 -2.78
N GLY A 75 -7.96 -3.51 -3.12
CA GLY A 75 -7.68 -2.91 -4.42
C GLY A 75 -7.06 -1.52 -4.34
N ARG A 76 -6.31 -1.20 -5.38
CA ARG A 76 -5.66 0.09 -5.60
C ARG A 76 -5.57 0.37 -7.09
N VAL A 77 -5.22 1.61 -7.45
CA VAL A 77 -4.86 1.99 -8.82
C VAL A 77 -3.34 1.89 -8.99
N HIS A 78 -2.92 1.37 -10.12
CA HIS A 78 -1.52 1.38 -10.51
C HIS A 78 -1.22 2.61 -11.36
N TYR A 79 -0.01 3.14 -11.23
CA TYR A 79 0.43 4.30 -12.00
C TYR A 79 0.26 4.11 -13.50
N TYR A 80 0.61 2.92 -14.03
CA TYR A 80 0.52 2.62 -15.45
C TYR A 80 -0.90 2.63 -16.03
N GLU A 81 -1.93 2.62 -15.21
CA GLU A 81 -3.32 2.65 -15.69
C GLU A 81 -3.71 4.02 -16.23
N GLN A 82 -3.18 5.09 -15.65
CA GLN A 82 -3.57 6.46 -15.97
C GLN A 82 -2.39 7.44 -16.03
N GLY A 83 -1.17 7.03 -15.65
CA GLY A 83 -0.01 7.92 -15.53
C GLY A 83 -0.14 8.97 -14.42
N GLN A 84 -1.01 8.75 -13.45
CA GLN A 84 -1.29 9.72 -12.37
C GLN A 84 -0.67 9.26 -11.05
N ALA A 85 0.44 9.88 -10.64
CA ALA A 85 1.10 9.57 -9.38
C ALA A 85 0.22 9.87 -8.15
N GLY A 86 -0.69 10.82 -8.25
CA GLY A 86 -1.61 11.23 -7.19
C GLY A 86 -2.91 10.44 -7.09
N ALA A 87 -3.13 9.40 -7.90
CA ALA A 87 -4.42 8.68 -7.97
C ALA A 87 -4.92 8.14 -6.62
N MET A 88 -4.02 7.75 -5.72
CA MET A 88 -4.37 7.25 -4.38
C MET A 88 -4.41 8.34 -3.31
N ARG A 89 -4.12 9.60 -3.63
CA ARG A 89 -4.11 10.71 -2.67
C ARG A 89 -5.45 10.89 -1.93
N PRO A 90 -6.63 10.91 -2.62
CA PRO A 90 -7.92 11.06 -1.93
C PRO A 90 -8.19 9.93 -0.93
N VAL A 91 -7.78 8.71 -1.26
CA VAL A 91 -7.90 7.54 -0.38
C VAL A 91 -7.10 7.77 0.90
N LEU A 92 -5.81 8.10 0.78
CA LEU A 92 -4.92 8.30 1.92
C LEU A 92 -5.34 9.47 2.80
N GLU A 93 -5.78 10.59 2.20
CA GLU A 93 -6.31 11.74 2.93
C GLU A 93 -7.57 11.38 3.71
N THR A 94 -8.47 10.58 3.13
CA THR A 94 -9.68 10.10 3.79
C THR A 94 -9.36 9.17 4.96
N LEU A 95 -8.44 8.20 4.79
CA LEU A 95 -8.00 7.32 5.87
C LEU A 95 -7.38 8.10 7.03
N LYS A 96 -6.51 9.05 6.72
CA LYS A 96 -5.89 9.93 7.73
C LYS A 96 -6.95 10.73 8.49
N ALA A 97 -7.90 11.32 7.79
CA ALA A 97 -8.98 12.11 8.39
C ALA A 97 -9.95 11.23 9.20
N PHE A 98 -10.13 9.97 8.82
CA PHE A 98 -10.92 8.98 9.58
C PHE A 98 -10.24 8.58 10.90
N GLY A 99 -8.91 8.77 11.02
CA GLY A 99 -8.16 8.51 12.24
C GLY A 99 -7.25 7.29 12.18
N ILE A 100 -6.94 6.81 10.97
CA ILE A 100 -5.91 5.80 10.75
C ILE A 100 -4.54 6.42 11.07
N THR A 101 -3.74 5.70 11.84
CA THR A 101 -2.41 6.08 12.27
C THR A 101 -1.32 5.15 11.76
N HIS A 102 -1.67 3.92 11.40
CA HIS A 102 -0.75 2.89 10.90
C HIS A 102 -1.23 2.40 9.53
N LEU A 103 -0.35 2.48 8.54
CA LEU A 103 -0.63 2.06 7.18
C LEU A 103 0.34 0.96 6.77
N LEU A 104 -0.19 -0.24 6.47
CA LEU A 104 0.57 -1.34 5.90
C LEU A 104 0.30 -1.40 4.39
N LEU A 105 1.34 -1.27 3.61
CA LEU A 105 1.29 -1.36 2.14
C LEU A 105 1.89 -2.70 1.70
N THR A 106 1.26 -3.37 0.77
CA THR A 106 1.77 -4.60 0.17
C THR A 106 1.81 -4.50 -1.36
N ASN A 107 2.79 -5.09 -1.97
CA ASN A 107 2.90 -5.19 -3.42
C ASN A 107 3.68 -6.45 -3.84
N ALA A 108 3.40 -6.95 -5.03
CA ALA A 108 4.27 -7.91 -5.68
C ALA A 108 5.42 -7.18 -6.36
N ALA A 109 6.60 -7.79 -6.40
CA ALA A 109 7.77 -7.30 -7.11
C ALA A 109 8.65 -8.47 -7.60
N GLY A 110 9.46 -8.25 -8.62
CA GLY A 110 10.56 -9.13 -8.97
C GLY A 110 11.72 -8.94 -8.00
N SER A 111 12.47 -10.00 -7.71
CA SER A 111 13.70 -9.91 -6.91
C SER A 111 14.92 -9.82 -7.82
N VAL A 112 15.89 -9.00 -7.42
CA VAL A 112 17.24 -8.96 -8.05
C VAL A 112 18.30 -9.65 -7.20
N ARG A 113 17.87 -10.33 -6.11
CA ARG A 113 18.71 -11.11 -5.19
C ARG A 113 18.51 -12.61 -5.38
N GLU A 114 19.58 -13.36 -5.31
CA GLU A 114 19.53 -14.83 -5.42
C GLU A 114 18.96 -15.51 -4.16
N ASP A 115 19.10 -14.87 -2.98
CA ASP A 115 18.58 -15.38 -1.70
C ASP A 115 17.12 -15.02 -1.43
N MET A 116 16.45 -14.42 -2.41
CA MET A 116 15.01 -14.12 -2.39
C MET A 116 14.31 -14.72 -3.63
N PRO A 117 14.14 -16.05 -3.69
CA PRO A 117 13.40 -16.71 -4.78
C PRO A 117 11.91 -16.35 -4.75
N PRO A 118 11.13 -16.71 -5.80
CA PRO A 118 9.68 -16.56 -5.82
C PRO A 118 9.02 -17.11 -4.55
N GLY A 119 8.09 -16.36 -3.96
CA GLY A 119 7.43 -16.68 -2.70
C GLY A 119 8.13 -16.09 -1.47
N SER A 120 9.28 -15.43 -1.62
CA SER A 120 9.92 -14.69 -0.53
C SER A 120 9.09 -13.47 -0.11
N VAL A 121 9.22 -13.11 1.17
CA VAL A 121 8.63 -11.89 1.73
C VAL A 121 9.77 -10.93 2.10
N MET A 122 9.67 -9.68 1.64
CA MET A 122 10.63 -8.64 1.95
C MET A 122 9.95 -7.49 2.70
N ILE A 123 10.47 -7.11 3.85
CA ILE A 123 10.12 -5.87 4.53
C ILE A 123 10.88 -4.73 3.84
N ILE A 124 10.14 -3.81 3.24
CA ILE A 124 10.72 -2.64 2.57
C ILE A 124 11.23 -1.67 3.64
N GLU A 125 12.52 -1.39 3.63
CA GLU A 125 13.14 -0.44 4.55
C GLU A 125 13.50 0.90 3.90
N ASP A 126 13.58 0.93 2.56
CA ASP A 126 13.78 2.14 1.77
C ASP A 126 13.31 1.92 0.33
N HIS A 127 13.29 2.97 -0.49
CA HIS A 127 12.94 2.84 -1.89
C HIS A 127 13.75 3.75 -2.81
N ILE A 128 13.85 3.34 -4.07
CA ILE A 128 14.36 4.14 -5.18
C ILE A 128 13.19 4.45 -6.11
N ASN A 129 12.82 5.71 -6.23
CA ASN A 129 11.84 6.18 -7.21
C ASN A 129 12.53 6.42 -8.56
N PHE A 130 12.67 5.35 -9.35
CA PHE A 130 13.37 5.44 -10.62
C PHE A 130 12.59 6.18 -11.70
N SER A 131 11.25 6.17 -11.64
CA SER A 131 10.42 6.88 -12.62
C SER A 131 10.50 8.40 -12.51
N GLY A 132 10.89 8.93 -11.37
CA GLY A 132 10.90 10.37 -11.08
C GLY A 132 9.51 11.00 -10.90
N SER A 133 8.44 10.26 -11.08
CA SER A 133 7.08 10.76 -10.82
C SER A 133 6.87 11.03 -9.33
N ASN A 134 6.14 12.10 -9.01
CA ASN A 134 5.90 12.47 -7.61
C ASN A 134 4.45 12.98 -7.45
N PRO A 135 3.68 12.42 -6.49
CA PRO A 135 2.29 12.84 -6.25
C PRO A 135 2.16 14.28 -5.72
N LEU A 136 3.27 14.90 -5.33
CA LEU A 136 3.30 16.27 -4.82
C LEU A 136 3.63 17.33 -5.89
N PHE A 137 3.85 16.92 -7.14
CA PHE A 137 3.96 17.88 -8.22
C PHE A 137 2.67 18.70 -8.33
N GLY A 138 2.82 20.03 -8.38
CA GLY A 138 1.69 20.96 -8.42
C GLY A 138 1.09 21.31 -7.06
N GLU A 139 1.56 20.74 -5.95
CA GLU A 139 1.16 21.20 -4.61
C GLU A 139 1.63 22.65 -4.40
N PRO A 140 0.70 23.60 -4.16
CA PRO A 140 1.03 25.03 -4.14
C PRO A 140 1.73 25.50 -2.87
N THR A 141 1.75 24.66 -1.83
CA THR A 141 2.33 25.01 -0.52
C THR A 141 3.66 24.32 -0.26
N ASP A 142 4.38 24.75 0.76
CA ASP A 142 5.63 24.11 1.20
C ASP A 142 5.44 22.69 1.75
N LYS A 143 4.20 22.24 1.91
CA LYS A 143 3.87 20.83 2.23
C LYS A 143 4.35 19.83 1.18
N ARG A 144 4.73 20.30 -0.03
CA ARG A 144 5.37 19.45 -1.06
C ARG A 144 6.77 18.97 -0.68
N PHE A 145 7.45 19.66 0.23
CA PHE A 145 8.80 19.30 0.67
C PHE A 145 8.72 18.33 1.85
N VAL A 146 8.59 17.05 1.55
CA VAL A 146 8.49 15.98 2.55
C VAL A 146 9.82 15.26 2.70
N GLY A 147 10.36 15.22 3.93
CA GLY A 147 11.55 14.41 4.24
C GLY A 147 11.22 12.93 4.20
N LEU A 148 12.00 12.14 3.47
CA LEU A 148 11.78 10.70 3.29
C LEU A 148 12.79 9.83 4.06
N THR A 149 13.68 10.42 4.85
CA THR A 149 14.68 9.67 5.64
C THR A 149 14.05 8.57 6.52
N ASN A 150 12.86 8.81 7.03
CA ASN A 150 12.10 7.86 7.84
C ASN A 150 10.74 7.54 7.18
N ALA A 151 10.72 7.35 5.85
CA ALA A 151 9.49 7.04 5.12
C ALA A 151 8.86 5.72 5.57
N TYR A 152 9.69 4.77 5.98
CA TYR A 152 9.29 3.48 6.53
C TYR A 152 9.59 3.45 8.03
N ASP A 153 8.55 3.41 8.84
CA ASP A 153 8.65 3.49 10.30
C ASP A 153 9.51 2.36 10.86
N ALA A 154 10.57 2.72 11.61
CA ALA A 154 11.54 1.76 12.13
C ALA A 154 10.95 0.82 13.19
N GLN A 155 10.00 1.32 14.01
CA GLN A 155 9.34 0.51 15.02
C GLN A 155 8.41 -0.51 14.35
N MET A 156 7.58 -0.09 13.41
CA MET A 156 6.70 -1.00 12.66
C MET A 156 7.50 -2.08 11.92
N ARG A 157 8.65 -1.74 11.31
CA ARG A 157 9.52 -2.72 10.67
C ARG A 157 10.04 -3.76 11.66
N SER A 158 10.50 -3.32 12.84
CA SER A 158 10.95 -4.23 13.90
C SER A 158 9.81 -5.12 14.42
N GLU A 159 8.61 -4.59 14.56
CA GLU A 159 7.42 -5.35 14.97
C GLU A 159 7.04 -6.41 13.92
N LEU A 160 7.16 -6.08 12.62
CA LEU A 160 6.95 -7.04 11.54
C LEU A 160 7.99 -8.17 11.55
N GLU A 161 9.27 -7.87 11.82
CA GLU A 161 10.31 -8.90 11.98
C GLU A 161 9.98 -9.86 13.12
N VAL A 162 9.59 -9.32 14.27
CA VAL A 162 9.18 -10.13 15.43
C VAL A 162 7.93 -10.98 15.13
N ALA A 163 6.96 -10.39 14.42
CA ALA A 163 5.75 -11.11 14.02
C ALA A 163 6.06 -12.24 13.03
N ALA A 164 6.96 -12.01 12.07
CA ALA A 164 7.42 -13.02 11.12
C ALA A 164 8.07 -14.22 11.82
N VAL A 165 8.96 -13.95 12.77
CA VAL A 165 9.57 -15.03 13.59
C VAL A 165 8.52 -15.85 14.31
N ARG A 166 7.53 -15.20 14.95
CA ARG A 166 6.43 -15.88 15.65
C ARG A 166 5.56 -16.72 14.71
N ALA A 167 5.38 -16.26 13.48
CA ALA A 167 4.60 -16.94 12.47
C ALA A 167 5.41 -18.03 11.73
N GLY A 168 6.70 -18.17 11.98
CA GLY A 168 7.59 -19.10 11.26
C GLY A 168 7.82 -18.69 9.79
N VAL A 169 7.68 -17.40 9.47
CA VAL A 169 7.90 -16.86 8.13
C VAL A 169 9.30 -16.27 8.05
N ASP A 170 10.11 -16.76 7.10
CA ASP A 170 11.40 -16.15 6.78
C ASP A 170 11.17 -14.86 5.99
N VAL A 171 11.57 -13.74 6.56
CA VAL A 171 11.48 -12.43 5.90
C VAL A 171 12.88 -11.87 5.64
N LYS A 172 13.01 -11.20 4.52
CA LYS A 172 14.21 -10.42 4.21
C LYS A 172 13.90 -8.93 4.39
N LYS A 173 14.93 -8.10 4.39
CA LYS A 173 14.82 -6.63 4.36
C LYS A 173 15.53 -6.13 3.12
N GLY A 174 15.03 -5.01 2.59
CA GLY A 174 15.68 -4.46 1.42
C GLY A 174 15.06 -3.20 0.88
N VAL A 175 15.67 -2.73 -0.20
CA VAL A 175 15.32 -1.52 -0.92
C VAL A 175 14.45 -1.87 -2.12
N TYR A 176 13.26 -1.27 -2.20
CA TYR A 176 12.35 -1.42 -3.32
C TYR A 176 12.62 -0.38 -4.40
N MET A 177 12.94 -0.80 -5.64
CA MET A 177 13.00 0.11 -6.77
C MET A 177 11.66 0.14 -7.50
N TRP A 178 11.08 1.33 -7.61
CA TRP A 178 9.82 1.51 -8.32
C TRP A 178 10.04 1.93 -9.77
N PHE A 179 9.60 1.08 -10.68
CA PHE A 179 9.47 1.35 -12.10
C PHE A 179 8.01 1.70 -12.44
N SER A 180 7.80 2.54 -13.43
CA SER A 180 6.46 3.03 -13.79
C SER A 180 5.57 1.96 -14.45
N GLY A 181 6.15 0.98 -15.09
CA GLY A 181 5.42 0.10 -15.99
C GLY A 181 4.86 0.85 -17.22
N PRO A 182 3.94 0.28 -18.01
CA PRO A 182 3.38 -1.08 -17.92
C PRO A 182 4.30 -2.18 -18.46
N SER A 183 5.36 -1.83 -19.18
CA SER A 183 6.35 -2.81 -19.64
C SER A 183 7.18 -3.34 -18.48
N PHE A 184 7.53 -4.62 -18.53
CA PHE A 184 8.54 -5.16 -17.62
C PHE A 184 9.92 -4.64 -17.99
N GLU A 185 10.83 -4.68 -17.03
CA GLU A 185 12.19 -4.20 -17.14
C GLU A 185 13.00 -5.06 -18.12
N THR A 186 13.84 -4.40 -18.90
CA THR A 186 14.83 -5.08 -19.73
C THR A 186 15.93 -5.72 -18.87
N PRO A 187 16.67 -6.72 -19.39
CA PRO A 187 17.82 -7.28 -18.67
C PRO A 187 18.88 -6.24 -18.26
N ALA A 188 19.00 -5.14 -19.00
CA ALA A 188 19.90 -4.03 -18.67
C ALA A 188 19.39 -3.22 -17.49
N GLU A 189 18.10 -2.95 -17.44
CA GLU A 189 17.44 -2.26 -16.31
C GLU A 189 17.49 -3.08 -15.02
N ILE A 190 17.34 -4.41 -15.10
CA ILE A 190 17.52 -5.31 -13.95
C ILE A 190 18.95 -5.25 -13.42
N ARG A 191 19.98 -5.29 -14.32
CA ARG A 191 21.38 -5.12 -13.90
C ARG A 191 21.61 -3.76 -13.25
N MET A 192 21.04 -2.70 -13.82
CA MET A 192 21.12 -1.34 -13.27
C MET A 192 20.48 -1.28 -11.88
N ALA A 193 19.27 -1.81 -11.70
CA ALA A 193 18.60 -1.87 -10.40
C ALA A 193 19.48 -2.52 -9.34
N ARG A 194 20.08 -3.67 -9.65
CA ARG A 194 21.01 -4.36 -8.74
C ARG A 194 22.24 -3.52 -8.40
N ILE A 195 22.87 -2.87 -9.40
CA ILE A 195 24.07 -2.04 -9.21
C ILE A 195 23.76 -0.80 -8.36
N THR A 196 22.57 -0.25 -8.49
CA THR A 196 22.13 0.95 -7.74
C THR A 196 21.62 0.63 -6.34
N GLY A 197 21.60 -0.64 -5.94
CA GLY A 197 21.29 -1.06 -4.58
C GLY A 197 19.82 -1.43 -4.34
N ALA A 198 19.10 -1.79 -5.38
CA ALA A 198 17.78 -2.40 -5.21
C ALA A 198 17.90 -3.90 -4.90
N ASP A 199 16.91 -4.43 -4.20
CA ASP A 199 16.77 -5.81 -3.75
C ASP A 199 15.58 -6.52 -4.43
#